data_9c691b4af55322ecfbeb2bc5d7c71b30
#
_entry.id   9c691b4af55322ecfbeb2bc5d7c71b30
#
_cell.length_a   1.000
_cell.length_b   1.000
_cell.length_c   1.000
_cell.angle_alpha   90.00
_cell.angle_beta   90.00
_cell.angle_gamma   90.00
#
_symmetry.space_group_name_H-M   'P 1'
#
loop_
_entity.id
_entity.type
_entity.pdbx_description
1 polymer ?
#
loop_
_entity_poly.entity_id
_entity_poly.type
_entity_poly.pdbx_seq_one_letter_code
_entity_poly.pdbx_strand_id
1 'polypeptide(L)'
;MTDDILSSEPEGEIINRVAESAIATVDLAALWDGADIVELDLAPWLHRGLVLRERDFRQSVKAEDWEGYRDRHVAVFCSTNAIVPTWAYMVVAARLDGIAVSVAAGRAADLRRDAFVRAVEAHDWSDYADRPVVLKGCGNDVVPLDAFLLATHKLQGVAAKLMYGEACSAVPVWRRPAAARAGARPAASSRPVTLPPGPAGRTD
;
A
#
# COMPACT_ATOMS: atom_id res chain seq x y z
N MET A 1 -41.79 48.30 32.70
CA MET A 1 -42.17 46.98 33.20
C MET A 1 -42.50 46.12 31.97
N THR A 2 -41.58 45.45 31.44
CA THR A 2 -41.74 44.20 30.63
C THR A 2 -40.41 43.55 30.56
N ASP A 3 -40.20 42.49 31.40
CA ASP A 3 -39.10 41.62 31.39
C ASP A 3 -39.17 40.74 30.14
N ASP A 4 -38.12 40.77 29.32
CA ASP A 4 -37.93 39.89 28.19
C ASP A 4 -36.99 38.75 28.63
N ILE A 5 -37.60 37.61 28.92
CA ILE A 5 -36.89 36.39 29.32
C ILE A 5 -36.43 35.70 28.02
N LEU A 6 -35.19 35.95 27.64
CA LEU A 6 -34.48 35.15 26.65
C LEU A 6 -34.11 33.78 27.29
N SER A 7 -34.96 32.80 27.05
CA SER A 7 -34.68 31.40 27.34
C SER A 7 -33.59 30.91 26.38
N SER A 8 -32.37 30.73 26.89
CA SER A 8 -31.31 30.02 26.20
C SER A 8 -31.69 28.53 26.16
N GLU A 9 -31.97 28.03 24.96
CA GLU A 9 -32.05 26.59 24.72
C GLU A 9 -30.67 25.96 24.96
N PRO A 10 -30.59 24.81 25.60
CA PRO A 10 -29.29 24.10 25.78
C PRO A 10 -28.79 23.63 24.40
N GLU A 11 -27.60 24.08 24.03
CA GLU A 11 -26.88 23.55 22.88
C GLU A 11 -26.77 22.02 23.06
N GLY A 12 -27.47 21.27 22.22
CA GLY A 12 -27.42 19.81 22.23
C GLY A 12 -25.98 19.35 21.92
N GLU A 13 -25.42 18.61 22.86
CA GLU A 13 -24.12 17.94 22.71
C GLU A 13 -24.09 17.17 21.36
N ILE A 14 -23.16 17.50 20.48
CA ILE A 14 -23.01 16.83 19.19
C ILE A 14 -22.44 15.42 19.48
N ILE A 15 -23.35 14.46 19.69
CA ILE A 15 -22.99 13.06 19.89
C ILE A 15 -22.41 12.53 18.57
N ASN A 16 -21.13 12.17 18.57
CA ASN A 16 -20.49 11.54 17.42
C ASN A 16 -20.97 10.08 17.29
N ARG A 17 -22.13 9.89 16.68
CA ARG A 17 -22.77 8.58 16.45
C ARG A 17 -21.90 7.59 15.65
N VAL A 18 -20.87 8.08 14.96
CA VAL A 18 -19.93 7.24 14.22
C VAL A 18 -18.92 6.61 15.17
N ALA A 19 -18.48 7.33 16.21
CA ALA A 19 -17.56 6.79 17.22
C ALA A 19 -18.24 5.72 18.12
N GLU A 20 -19.57 5.81 18.33
CA GLU A 20 -20.36 4.83 19.08
C GLU A 20 -20.89 3.67 18.19
N SER A 21 -20.71 3.75 16.89
CA SER A 21 -21.17 2.70 15.99
C SER A 21 -20.30 1.45 16.08
N ALA A 22 -20.89 0.26 15.95
CA ALA A 22 -20.20 -1.00 15.84
C ALA A 22 -19.33 -1.11 14.56
N ILE A 23 -19.35 -0.09 13.70
CA ILE A 23 -18.62 -0.03 12.42
C ILE A 23 -17.15 0.24 12.71
N ALA A 24 -16.28 -0.63 12.22
CA ALA A 24 -14.84 -0.41 12.22
C ALA A 24 -14.41 0.32 10.95
N THR A 25 -13.50 1.26 11.08
CA THR A 25 -12.90 1.95 9.94
C THR A 25 -11.46 1.52 9.76
N VAL A 26 -11.08 1.17 8.54
CA VAL A 26 -9.71 0.85 8.14
C VAL A 26 -9.20 1.93 7.20
N ASP A 27 -8.14 2.60 7.60
CA ASP A 27 -7.40 3.54 6.74
C ASP A 27 -6.12 2.84 6.26
N LEU A 28 -6.10 2.40 5.00
CA LEU A 28 -4.93 1.74 4.44
C LEU A 28 -3.73 2.67 4.32
N ALA A 29 -3.93 3.99 4.23
CA ALA A 29 -2.82 4.94 4.20
C ALA A 29 -2.00 4.92 5.49
N ALA A 30 -2.61 4.58 6.62
CA ALA A 30 -1.90 4.41 7.89
C ALA A 30 -0.90 3.24 7.90
N LEU A 31 -0.94 2.36 6.89
CA LEU A 31 0.04 1.27 6.73
C LEU A 31 1.32 1.73 6.04
N TRP A 32 1.36 2.96 5.51
CA TRP A 32 2.57 3.55 4.97
C TRP A 32 3.45 4.08 6.10
N ASP A 33 4.73 3.80 6.05
CA ASP A 33 5.69 4.22 7.08
C ASP A 33 6.09 5.71 6.99
N GLY A 34 5.66 6.40 5.94
CA GLY A 34 5.94 7.82 5.73
C GLY A 34 7.28 8.11 5.07
N ALA A 35 8.10 7.11 4.79
CA ALA A 35 9.39 7.31 4.16
C ALA A 35 9.24 7.69 2.68
N ASP A 36 10.11 8.58 2.21
CA ASP A 36 10.16 9.01 0.82
C ASP A 36 10.59 7.88 -0.11
N ILE A 37 10.08 7.90 -1.33
CA ILE A 37 10.53 7.01 -2.40
C ILE A 37 11.47 7.79 -3.34
N VAL A 38 12.66 7.25 -3.56
CA VAL A 38 13.64 7.76 -4.51
C VAL A 38 13.84 6.75 -5.64
N GLU A 39 13.98 7.25 -6.86
CA GLU A 39 14.26 6.44 -8.04
C GLU A 39 15.76 6.46 -8.35
N LEU A 40 16.37 5.30 -8.50
CA LEU A 40 17.75 5.12 -8.94
C LEU A 40 17.77 4.55 -10.35
N ASP A 41 18.13 5.39 -11.32
CA ASP A 41 18.25 4.99 -12.72
C ASP A 41 19.66 4.45 -13.01
N LEU A 42 19.74 3.23 -13.53
CA LEU A 42 20.99 2.60 -13.93
C LEU A 42 21.48 3.02 -15.31
N ALA A 43 20.65 3.70 -16.11
CA ALA A 43 21.02 4.10 -17.48
C ALA A 43 22.30 4.96 -17.56
N PRO A 44 22.56 5.92 -16.64
CA PRO A 44 23.83 6.68 -16.64
C PRO A 44 25.08 5.82 -16.43
N TRP A 45 24.94 4.63 -15.83
CA TRP A 45 26.07 3.73 -15.56
C TRP A 45 26.34 2.75 -16.70
N LEU A 46 25.56 2.82 -17.77
CA LEU A 46 25.72 2.00 -18.97
C LEU A 46 26.68 2.67 -19.97
N HIS A 47 27.50 1.87 -20.61
CA HIS A 47 28.32 2.34 -21.71
C HIS A 47 27.43 2.80 -22.87
N ARG A 48 27.49 4.08 -23.21
CA ARG A 48 26.66 4.76 -24.23
C ARG A 48 25.13 4.55 -24.02
N GLY A 49 24.69 4.32 -22.78
CA GLY A 49 23.28 4.08 -22.44
C GLY A 49 22.70 2.76 -22.95
N LEU A 50 23.53 1.84 -23.49
CA LEU A 50 23.06 0.64 -24.19
C LEU A 50 23.60 -0.66 -23.60
N VAL A 51 24.84 -0.67 -23.11
CA VAL A 51 25.51 -1.91 -22.70
C VAL A 51 26.11 -1.75 -21.33
N LEU A 52 25.80 -2.68 -20.43
CA LEU A 52 26.46 -2.76 -19.14
C LEU A 52 27.84 -3.41 -19.32
N ARG A 53 28.89 -2.66 -19.00
CA ARG A 53 30.26 -3.16 -18.89
C ARG A 53 30.58 -3.33 -17.42
N GLU A 54 30.86 -4.54 -16.97
CA GLU A 54 31.03 -4.85 -15.56
C GLU A 54 32.02 -3.92 -14.85
N ARG A 55 33.19 -3.69 -15.44
CA ARG A 55 34.23 -2.84 -14.85
C ARG A 55 33.72 -1.41 -14.63
N ASP A 56 33.10 -0.82 -15.65
CA ASP A 56 32.62 0.56 -15.60
C ASP A 56 31.47 0.69 -14.60
N PHE A 57 30.54 -0.27 -14.63
CA PHE A 57 29.42 -0.35 -13.69
C PHE A 57 29.92 -0.41 -12.22
N ARG A 58 30.88 -1.30 -11.93
CA ARG A 58 31.45 -1.39 -10.58
C ARG A 58 32.17 -0.13 -10.15
N GLN A 59 32.72 0.62 -11.09
CA GLN A 59 33.33 1.92 -10.84
C GLN A 59 32.27 2.97 -10.47
N SER A 60 31.16 3.02 -11.22
CA SER A 60 30.01 3.90 -10.90
C SER A 60 29.42 3.55 -9.54
N VAL A 61 29.18 2.29 -9.24
CA VAL A 61 28.70 1.82 -7.93
C VAL A 61 29.63 2.23 -6.78
N LYS A 62 30.95 2.25 -7.03
CA LYS A 62 31.92 2.69 -6.00
C LYS A 62 31.93 4.20 -5.78
N ALA A 63 31.61 4.96 -6.84
CA ALA A 63 31.62 6.43 -6.81
C ALA A 63 30.30 7.04 -6.34
N GLU A 64 29.22 6.24 -6.30
CA GLU A 64 27.88 6.69 -5.91
C GLU A 64 27.82 7.09 -4.44
N ASP A 65 27.08 8.16 -4.16
CA ASP A 65 26.78 8.61 -2.79
C ASP A 65 25.58 7.82 -2.22
N TRP A 66 25.88 6.68 -1.61
CA TRP A 66 24.86 5.80 -1.03
C TRP A 66 24.18 6.41 0.19
N GLU A 67 24.81 7.32 0.92
CA GLU A 67 24.21 7.98 2.08
C GLU A 67 23.03 8.88 1.68
N GLY A 68 23.01 9.36 0.45
CA GLY A 68 21.87 10.10 -0.10
C GLY A 68 20.56 9.30 -0.14
N TYR A 69 20.62 7.98 0.01
CA TYR A 69 19.45 7.08 0.04
C TYR A 69 19.02 6.67 1.45
N ARG A 70 19.67 7.20 2.49
CA ARG A 70 19.41 6.84 3.88
C ARG A 70 17.97 7.12 4.27
N ASP A 71 17.35 6.13 4.94
CA ASP A 71 15.99 6.18 5.46
C ASP A 71 14.91 6.41 4.38
N ARG A 72 15.22 6.05 3.12
CA ARG A 72 14.29 6.15 1.99
C ARG A 72 14.02 4.77 1.37
N HIS A 73 12.89 4.66 0.70
CA HIS A 73 12.63 3.54 -0.20
C HIS A 73 13.30 3.80 -1.55
N VAL A 74 14.01 2.82 -2.10
CA VAL A 74 14.74 2.99 -3.36
C VAL A 74 14.18 2.09 -4.45
N ALA A 75 13.61 2.72 -5.49
CA ALA A 75 13.14 2.05 -6.70
C ALA A 75 14.26 2.04 -7.74
N VAL A 76 14.79 0.86 -8.08
CA VAL A 76 15.91 0.70 -9.00
C VAL A 76 15.40 0.28 -10.37
N PHE A 77 15.70 1.07 -11.40
CA PHE A 77 15.23 0.81 -12.76
C PHE A 77 16.29 1.20 -13.80
N CYS A 78 15.99 0.95 -15.05
CA CYS A 78 16.76 1.45 -16.17
C CYS A 78 15.83 2.18 -17.15
N SER A 79 16.09 3.46 -17.43
CA SER A 79 15.26 4.28 -18.31
C SER A 79 15.46 3.99 -19.80
N THR A 80 16.45 3.17 -20.16
CA THR A 80 16.72 2.77 -21.54
C THR A 80 16.29 1.32 -21.79
N ASN A 81 16.13 0.93 -23.06
CA ASN A 81 15.84 -0.44 -23.46
C ASN A 81 17.05 -1.39 -23.38
N ALA A 82 18.04 -1.05 -22.57
CA ALA A 82 19.22 -1.88 -22.38
C ALA A 82 18.88 -3.14 -21.55
N ILE A 83 19.51 -4.25 -21.92
CA ILE A 83 19.45 -5.47 -21.09
C ILE A 83 20.40 -5.30 -19.92
N VAL A 84 19.85 -5.03 -18.72
CA VAL A 84 20.61 -4.97 -17.48
C VAL A 84 20.59 -6.35 -16.83
N PRO A 85 21.76 -7.01 -16.64
CA PRO A 85 21.81 -8.31 -15.98
C PRO A 85 21.33 -8.24 -14.53
N THR A 86 20.66 -9.28 -14.04
CA THR A 86 20.12 -9.37 -12.68
C THR A 86 21.15 -9.07 -11.59
N TRP A 87 22.41 -9.54 -11.80
CA TRP A 87 23.48 -9.29 -10.83
C TRP A 87 23.79 -7.80 -10.59
N ALA A 88 23.51 -6.92 -11.57
CA ALA A 88 23.70 -5.48 -11.40
C ALA A 88 22.73 -4.92 -10.36
N TYR A 89 21.46 -5.28 -10.43
CA TYR A 89 20.47 -4.95 -9.40
C TYR A 89 20.86 -5.51 -8.02
N MET A 90 21.39 -6.75 -7.98
CA MET A 90 21.86 -7.36 -6.73
C MET A 90 23.02 -6.60 -6.10
N VAL A 91 23.96 -6.10 -6.91
CA VAL A 91 25.09 -5.27 -6.43
C VAL A 91 24.56 -3.95 -5.83
N VAL A 92 23.58 -3.31 -6.48
CA VAL A 92 22.95 -2.09 -5.97
C VAL A 92 22.22 -2.37 -4.65
N ALA A 93 21.41 -3.42 -4.61
CA ALA A 93 20.69 -3.81 -3.39
C ALA A 93 21.65 -4.09 -2.23
N ALA A 94 22.79 -4.76 -2.48
CA ALA A 94 23.81 -5.01 -1.46
C ALA A 94 24.50 -3.73 -0.97
N ARG A 95 24.54 -2.65 -1.75
CA ARG A 95 25.06 -1.35 -1.32
C ARG A 95 24.07 -0.56 -0.47
N LEU A 96 22.79 -0.78 -0.70
CA LEU A 96 21.70 -0.11 0.03
C LEU A 96 21.33 -0.84 1.33
N ASP A 97 21.89 -2.02 1.57
CA ASP A 97 21.65 -2.77 2.80
C ASP A 97 22.11 -1.98 4.04
N GLY A 98 21.23 -1.85 5.03
CA GLY A 98 21.47 -1.04 6.23
C GLY A 98 21.46 0.49 6.00
N ILE A 99 21.16 0.95 4.77
CA ILE A 99 21.03 2.37 4.42
C ILE A 99 19.58 2.68 4.06
N ALA A 100 19.04 2.02 3.04
CA ALA A 100 17.67 2.24 2.59
C ALA A 100 16.65 1.49 3.48
N VAL A 101 15.44 2.01 3.59
CA VAL A 101 14.30 1.33 4.23
C VAL A 101 13.93 0.07 3.46
N SER A 102 13.83 0.17 2.14
CA SER A 102 13.66 -0.99 1.26
C SER A 102 14.15 -0.69 -0.15
N VAL A 103 14.39 -1.77 -0.90
CA VAL A 103 14.83 -1.70 -2.30
C VAL A 103 13.93 -2.59 -3.13
N ALA A 104 13.45 -2.10 -4.27
CA ALA A 104 12.69 -2.88 -5.24
C ALA A 104 13.09 -2.53 -6.67
N ALA A 105 12.96 -3.51 -7.58
CA ALA A 105 13.12 -3.27 -9.00
C ALA A 105 11.85 -2.63 -9.58
N GLY A 106 12.01 -1.62 -10.44
CA GLY A 106 10.91 -0.89 -11.07
C GLY A 106 10.90 0.58 -10.71
N ARG A 107 9.77 1.24 -10.94
CA ARG A 107 9.56 2.67 -10.65
C ARG A 107 8.98 2.87 -9.25
N ALA A 108 8.89 4.11 -8.81
CA ALA A 108 8.32 4.47 -7.52
C ALA A 108 6.91 3.88 -7.29
N ALA A 109 6.08 3.82 -8.35
CA ALA A 109 4.74 3.24 -8.26
C ALA A 109 4.77 1.72 -8.00
N ASP A 110 5.73 0.99 -8.62
CA ASP A 110 5.91 -0.45 -8.42
C ASP A 110 6.36 -0.74 -6.99
N LEU A 111 7.35 0.00 -6.51
CA LEU A 111 7.83 -0.12 -5.14
C LEU A 111 6.72 0.16 -4.12
N ARG A 112 5.96 1.25 -4.33
CA ARG A 112 4.84 1.61 -3.47
C ARG A 112 3.80 0.51 -3.41
N ARG A 113 3.39 -0.03 -4.57
CA ARG A 113 2.47 -1.16 -4.65
C ARG A 113 2.97 -2.35 -3.83
N ASP A 114 4.22 -2.74 -4.03
CA ASP A 114 4.81 -3.90 -3.35
C ASP A 114 4.94 -3.68 -1.83
N ALA A 115 5.24 -2.46 -1.39
CA ALA A 115 5.29 -2.10 0.02
C ALA A 115 3.90 -2.19 0.68
N PHE A 116 2.87 -1.64 0.04
CA PHE A 116 1.49 -1.75 0.53
C PHE A 116 0.99 -3.20 0.56
N VAL A 117 1.29 -4.00 -0.47
CA VAL A 117 0.91 -5.42 -0.49
C VAL A 117 1.52 -6.14 0.72
N ARG A 118 2.81 -5.95 0.98
CA ARG A 118 3.47 -6.54 2.17
C ARG A 118 2.86 -6.05 3.49
N ALA A 119 2.56 -4.76 3.59
CA ALA A 119 1.95 -4.18 4.79
C ALA A 119 0.54 -4.75 5.05
N VAL A 120 -0.29 -4.87 4.01
CA VAL A 120 -1.62 -5.48 4.09
C VAL A 120 -1.54 -6.97 4.43
N GLU A 121 -0.54 -7.70 3.92
CA GLU A 121 -0.32 -9.11 4.25
C GLU A 121 0.09 -9.32 5.71
N ALA A 122 0.95 -8.42 6.23
CA ALA A 122 1.45 -8.49 7.60
C ALA A 122 0.46 -7.96 8.64
N HIS A 123 -0.55 -7.18 8.23
CA HIS A 123 -1.52 -6.58 9.13
C HIS A 123 -2.41 -7.64 9.81
N ASP A 124 -2.64 -7.48 11.11
CA ASP A 124 -3.57 -8.32 11.87
C ASP A 124 -5.02 -7.87 11.62
N TRP A 125 -5.79 -8.72 10.98
CA TRP A 125 -7.20 -8.47 10.65
C TRP A 125 -8.16 -9.00 11.70
N SER A 126 -7.70 -9.57 12.80
CA SER A 126 -8.54 -10.20 13.84
C SER A 126 -9.46 -9.23 14.56
N ASP A 127 -9.05 -7.96 14.72
CA ASP A 127 -9.84 -6.91 15.35
C ASP A 127 -11.12 -6.54 14.60
N TYR A 128 -11.22 -6.97 13.34
CA TYR A 128 -12.38 -6.73 12.48
C TYR A 128 -13.36 -7.92 12.43
N ALA A 129 -13.09 -8.97 13.24
CA ALA A 129 -13.91 -10.18 13.25
C ALA A 129 -15.38 -9.87 13.58
N ASP A 130 -16.28 -10.39 12.71
CA ASP A 130 -17.73 -10.27 12.82
C ASP A 130 -18.29 -8.82 12.87
N ARG A 131 -17.46 -7.83 12.53
CA ARG A 131 -17.84 -6.42 12.51
C ARG A 131 -18.19 -5.93 11.11
N PRO A 132 -19.09 -4.94 10.95
CA PRO A 132 -19.16 -4.13 9.75
C PRO A 132 -17.88 -3.29 9.63
N VAL A 133 -17.25 -3.29 8.45
CA VAL A 133 -15.99 -2.58 8.20
C VAL A 133 -16.17 -1.59 7.05
N VAL A 134 -15.63 -0.40 7.19
CA VAL A 134 -15.46 0.59 6.12
C VAL A 134 -13.98 0.69 5.78
N LEU A 135 -13.62 0.38 4.54
CA LEU A 135 -12.32 0.77 3.97
C LEU A 135 -12.42 2.23 3.55
N LYS A 136 -11.63 3.07 4.19
CA LYS A 136 -11.56 4.50 3.90
C LYS A 136 -10.94 4.72 2.52
N GLY A 137 -11.62 5.48 1.66
CA GLY A 137 -11.26 5.62 0.25
C GLY A 137 -10.99 7.02 -0.24
N CYS A 138 -11.32 8.05 0.55
CA CYS A 138 -11.21 9.44 0.11
C CYS A 138 -9.87 10.07 0.52
N GLY A 139 -9.23 10.75 -0.44
CA GLY A 139 -8.12 11.68 -0.15
C GLY A 139 -6.71 11.10 -0.17
N ASN A 140 -6.52 9.86 -0.63
CA ASN A 140 -5.19 9.25 -0.63
C ASN A 140 -4.80 8.66 -2.00
N ASP A 141 -4.23 9.49 -2.87
CA ASP A 141 -3.51 9.03 -4.08
C ASP A 141 -2.29 8.17 -3.76
N VAL A 142 -1.98 7.99 -2.47
CA VAL A 142 -0.84 7.21 -1.99
C VAL A 142 -1.13 5.72 -2.01
N VAL A 143 -2.36 5.29 -1.73
CA VAL A 143 -2.74 3.87 -1.61
C VAL A 143 -3.00 3.26 -2.98
N PRO A 144 -2.21 2.29 -3.43
CA PRO A 144 -2.44 1.64 -4.72
C PRO A 144 -3.69 0.75 -4.70
N LEU A 145 -4.32 0.58 -5.87
CA LEU A 145 -5.53 -0.23 -6.01
C LEU A 145 -5.35 -1.67 -5.51
N ASP A 146 -4.17 -2.26 -5.75
CA ASP A 146 -3.84 -3.62 -5.30
C ASP A 146 -3.99 -3.80 -3.79
N ALA A 147 -3.67 -2.76 -2.99
CA ALA A 147 -3.85 -2.79 -1.54
C ALA A 147 -5.33 -2.91 -1.15
N PHE A 148 -6.23 -2.18 -1.83
CA PHE A 148 -7.67 -2.30 -1.61
C PHE A 148 -8.20 -3.67 -2.00
N LEU A 149 -7.74 -4.22 -3.13
CA LEU A 149 -8.17 -5.55 -3.57
C LEU A 149 -7.73 -6.63 -2.57
N LEU A 150 -6.48 -6.57 -2.11
CA LEU A 150 -5.94 -7.52 -1.15
C LEU A 150 -6.62 -7.37 0.23
N ALA A 151 -6.79 -6.15 0.73
CA ALA A 151 -7.50 -5.88 1.98
C ALA A 151 -8.96 -6.37 1.93
N THR A 152 -9.64 -6.20 0.78
CA THR A 152 -10.97 -6.75 0.56
C THR A 152 -10.97 -8.26 0.74
N HIS A 153 -10.01 -8.96 0.13
CA HIS A 153 -9.89 -10.42 0.26
C HIS A 153 -9.64 -10.84 1.73
N LYS A 154 -8.73 -10.16 2.44
CA LYS A 154 -8.45 -10.44 3.87
C LYS A 154 -9.70 -10.23 4.74
N LEU A 155 -10.40 -9.12 4.54
CA LEU A 155 -11.60 -8.77 5.32
C LEU A 155 -12.79 -9.68 5.03
N GLN A 156 -12.94 -10.25 3.84
CA GLN A 156 -13.96 -11.24 3.55
C GLN A 156 -13.84 -12.50 4.44
N GLY A 157 -12.63 -12.82 4.89
CA GLY A 157 -12.39 -13.93 5.80
C GLY A 157 -12.84 -13.68 7.24
N VAL A 158 -12.93 -12.41 7.67
CA VAL A 158 -13.15 -12.04 9.08
C VAL A 158 -14.37 -11.16 9.31
N ALA A 159 -14.62 -10.15 8.47
CA ALA A 159 -15.68 -9.15 8.67
C ALA A 159 -17.09 -9.70 8.42
N ALA A 160 -18.11 -9.08 9.00
CA ALA A 160 -19.53 -9.38 8.71
C ALA A 160 -20.04 -8.66 7.44
N LYS A 161 -19.50 -7.47 7.16
CA LYS A 161 -19.86 -6.62 6.03
C LYS A 161 -18.68 -5.74 5.68
N LEU A 162 -18.48 -5.49 4.39
CA LEU A 162 -17.46 -4.56 3.88
C LEU A 162 -18.11 -3.44 3.09
N MET A 163 -17.66 -2.24 3.32
CA MET A 163 -18.07 -1.01 2.65
C MET A 163 -16.83 -0.21 2.27
N TYR A 164 -16.95 0.69 1.30
CA TYR A 164 -15.89 1.57 0.84
C TYR A 164 -16.32 3.03 0.88
N GLY A 165 -15.48 3.92 1.33
CA GLY A 165 -15.70 5.37 1.39
C GLY A 165 -15.63 5.93 2.80
N GLU A 166 -16.40 6.96 3.08
CA GLU A 166 -16.53 7.53 4.43
C GLU A 166 -17.72 6.87 5.17
N ALA A 167 -17.62 6.75 6.49
CA ALA A 167 -18.63 6.05 7.29
C ALA A 167 -20.06 6.60 7.10
N CYS A 168 -20.19 7.90 6.78
CA CYS A 168 -21.49 8.56 6.53
C CYS A 168 -22.06 8.30 5.12
N SER A 169 -21.23 7.90 4.14
CA SER A 169 -21.61 7.75 2.72
C SER A 169 -20.99 6.52 2.05
N ALA A 170 -20.69 5.49 2.84
CA ALA A 170 -19.99 4.31 2.37
C ALA A 170 -20.80 3.48 1.37
N VAL A 171 -20.16 3.10 0.27
CA VAL A 171 -20.72 2.18 -0.73
C VAL A 171 -20.59 0.73 -0.26
N PRO A 172 -21.64 -0.08 -0.24
CA PRO A 172 -21.54 -1.50 0.08
C PRO A 172 -20.72 -2.26 -0.98
N VAL A 173 -19.70 -3.02 -0.51
CA VAL A 173 -18.83 -3.83 -1.37
C VAL A 173 -19.17 -5.32 -1.24
N TRP A 174 -19.32 -5.79 -0.01
CA TRP A 174 -19.57 -7.20 0.26
C TRP A 174 -20.30 -7.41 1.59
N ARG A 175 -21.03 -8.52 1.70
CA ARG A 175 -21.67 -8.98 2.92
C ARG A 175 -21.49 -10.48 3.07
N ARG A 176 -21.20 -10.95 4.27
CA ARG A 176 -21.12 -12.37 4.56
C ARG A 176 -22.46 -13.06 4.25
N PRO A 177 -22.48 -14.15 3.45
CA PRO A 177 -23.69 -14.90 3.15
C PRO A 177 -24.38 -15.42 4.41
N ALA A 178 -25.72 -15.48 4.42
CA ALA A 178 -26.50 -15.92 5.57
C ALA A 178 -26.17 -17.38 5.98
N ALA A 179 -25.87 -18.25 5.04
CA ALA A 179 -25.49 -19.64 5.31
C ALA A 179 -24.17 -19.76 6.12
N ALA A 180 -23.25 -18.79 5.99
CA ALA A 180 -22.00 -18.75 6.75
C ALA A 180 -22.17 -18.19 8.18
N ARG A 181 -23.36 -17.67 8.51
CA ARG A 181 -23.69 -17.17 9.87
C ARG A 181 -24.13 -18.29 10.81
N ALA A 182 -24.53 -19.45 10.30
CA ALA A 182 -25.17 -20.52 11.05
C ALA A 182 -24.21 -21.64 11.52
N GLY A 183 -22.92 -21.54 11.32
CA GLY A 183 -21.97 -22.53 11.82
C GLY A 183 -20.86 -22.85 10.83
N ALA A 184 -19.65 -22.89 11.32
CA ALA A 184 -18.36 -23.19 10.71
C ALA A 184 -17.70 -22.00 10.01
N ARG A 185 -16.63 -21.53 10.64
CA ARG A 185 -15.54 -20.77 9.97
C ARG A 185 -15.09 -21.58 8.77
N PRO A 186 -15.23 -21.10 7.52
CA PRO A 186 -14.47 -21.70 6.45
C PRO A 186 -12.99 -21.53 6.79
N ALA A 187 -12.25 -22.60 6.86
CA ALA A 187 -10.80 -22.55 6.92
C ALA A 187 -10.36 -21.63 5.78
N ALA A 188 -9.52 -20.64 6.11
CA ALA A 188 -8.95 -19.73 5.14
C ALA A 188 -8.33 -20.59 4.02
N SER A 189 -8.95 -20.54 2.85
CA SER A 189 -8.40 -21.19 1.65
C SER A 189 -7.06 -20.52 1.37
N SER A 190 -5.98 -21.16 1.70
CA SER A 190 -4.61 -20.74 1.45
C SER A 190 -4.21 -20.90 -0.03
N ARG A 191 -5.13 -20.63 -0.95
CA ARG A 191 -4.72 -20.52 -2.36
C ARG A 191 -4.01 -19.19 -2.53
N PRO A 192 -2.71 -19.19 -2.85
CA PRO A 192 -2.02 -17.95 -3.15
C PRO A 192 -2.74 -17.27 -4.32
N VAL A 193 -3.09 -16.00 -4.13
CA VAL A 193 -3.52 -15.15 -5.24
C VAL A 193 -2.27 -14.90 -6.07
N THR A 194 -2.09 -15.68 -7.14
CA THR A 194 -1.05 -15.44 -8.12
C THR A 194 -1.50 -14.25 -8.94
N LEU A 195 -0.90 -13.10 -8.73
CA LEU A 195 -1.09 -11.95 -9.60
C LEU A 195 -0.69 -12.36 -11.03
N PRO A 196 -1.49 -12.02 -12.05
CA PRO A 196 -1.11 -12.29 -13.42
C PRO A 196 0.20 -11.55 -13.74
N PRO A 197 1.08 -12.13 -14.57
CA PRO A 197 2.26 -11.42 -15.05
C PRO A 197 1.79 -10.10 -15.71
N GLY A 198 2.48 -9.01 -15.39
CA GLY A 198 2.23 -7.72 -16.00
C GLY A 198 2.24 -7.82 -17.53
N PRO A 199 1.57 -6.91 -18.25
CA PRO A 199 1.47 -6.98 -19.69
C PRO A 199 2.88 -7.02 -20.29
N ALA A 200 3.16 -8.10 -21.02
CA ALA A 200 4.38 -8.19 -21.82
C ALA A 200 4.41 -6.98 -22.77
N GLY A 201 5.50 -6.20 -22.68
CA GLY A 201 5.69 -5.05 -23.56
C GLY A 201 5.49 -5.48 -25.01
N ARG A 202 4.64 -4.77 -25.73
CA ARG A 202 4.51 -4.92 -27.18
C ARG A 202 5.84 -4.54 -27.79
N THR A 203 6.46 -5.50 -28.41
CA THR A 203 7.49 -5.27 -29.40
C THR A 203 6.77 -4.86 -30.70
N ASP A 204 6.85 -3.60 -31.08
CA ASP A 204 6.76 -3.12 -32.44
C ASP A 204 8.09 -2.50 -32.80
#